data_a7a22a5a79901d9ed96d80f24d3fa5d1
#
_entry.id   a7a22a5a79901d9ed96d80f24d3fa5d1
#
_cell.length_a   1.000
_cell.length_b   1.000
_cell.length_c   1.000
_cell.angle_alpha   90.00
_cell.angle_beta   90.00
_cell.angle_gamma   90.00
#
_symmetry.space_group_name_H-M   'P 1'
#
loop_
_entity.id
_entity.type
_entity.pdbx_description
1 polymer ?
#
loop_
_entity_poly.entity_id
_entity_poly.type
_entity_poly.pdbx_seq_one_letter_code
_entity_poly.pdbx_strand_id
1 'polypeptide(L)'
;MLLQWYVWMPIVAILSFLTWRNYQRADEFEPAESVLLILEIPKANDKKELAAEQLFASLHGILRDKKELRLSGGQQEHISFEIASVNGQIRFYVWTPRTLQSFVEGQIYSQYPTVQIHQADEDYTEHERSHEIAYSAELTMTASEFLPIRTH
;
A
#
# COMPACT_ATOMS: atom_id res chain seq x y z
N MET A 1 44.21 -33.27 -4.56
CA MET A 1 42.98 -32.89 -3.84
C MET A 1 42.96 -31.48 -3.25
N LEU A 2 44.06 -30.73 -3.18
CA LEU A 2 44.15 -29.40 -2.58
C LEU A 2 43.85 -28.24 -3.55
N LEU A 3 43.77 -28.51 -4.87
CA LEU A 3 43.58 -27.44 -5.88
C LEU A 3 42.12 -26.98 -6.03
N GLN A 4 41.18 -27.74 -5.49
CA GLN A 4 39.73 -27.46 -5.60
C GLN A 4 39.27 -26.33 -4.63
N TRP A 5 40.01 -26.11 -3.59
CA TRP A 5 39.67 -25.10 -2.57
C TRP A 5 39.73 -23.64 -3.07
N TYR A 6 40.74 -23.33 -3.90
CA TYR A 6 40.96 -21.98 -4.41
C TYR A 6 39.87 -21.52 -5.40
N VAL A 7 39.16 -22.45 -6.02
CA VAL A 7 38.07 -22.14 -6.95
C VAL A 7 36.77 -21.88 -6.21
N TRP A 8 36.49 -22.61 -5.12
CA TRP A 8 35.23 -22.48 -4.39
C TRP A 8 35.20 -21.30 -3.45
N MET A 9 36.32 -20.91 -2.86
CA MET A 9 36.38 -19.74 -1.96
C MET A 9 35.92 -18.42 -2.62
N PRO A 10 36.38 -18.04 -3.80
CA PRO A 10 35.90 -16.82 -4.44
C PRO A 10 34.43 -16.91 -4.86
N ILE A 11 33.95 -18.08 -5.26
CA ILE A 11 32.52 -18.27 -5.61
C ILE A 11 31.65 -18.08 -4.38
N VAL A 12 31.99 -18.69 -3.26
CA VAL A 12 31.27 -18.54 -2.00
C VAL A 12 31.32 -17.08 -1.51
N ALA A 13 32.48 -16.43 -1.61
CA ALA A 13 32.63 -15.03 -1.24
C ALA A 13 31.76 -14.10 -2.10
N ILE A 14 31.72 -14.34 -3.42
CA ILE A 14 30.87 -13.56 -4.34
C ILE A 14 29.38 -13.80 -4.05
N LEU A 15 28.96 -15.04 -3.86
CA LEU A 15 27.58 -15.38 -3.53
C LEU A 15 27.17 -14.77 -2.17
N SER A 16 28.04 -14.85 -1.18
CA SER A 16 27.82 -14.25 0.14
C SER A 16 27.74 -12.72 0.07
N PHE A 17 28.60 -12.09 -0.73
CA PHE A 17 28.56 -10.66 -0.98
C PHE A 17 27.29 -10.24 -1.74
N LEU A 18 26.85 -11.00 -2.73
CA LEU A 18 25.64 -10.72 -3.47
C LEU A 18 24.38 -10.90 -2.62
N THR A 19 24.34 -11.93 -1.77
CA THR A 19 23.21 -12.13 -0.84
C THR A 19 23.19 -11.04 0.24
N TRP A 20 24.34 -10.67 0.80
CA TRP A 20 24.45 -9.57 1.75
C TRP A 20 24.05 -8.23 1.14
N ARG A 21 24.50 -7.94 -0.08
CA ARG A 21 24.10 -6.73 -0.81
C ARG A 21 22.60 -6.71 -1.12
N ASN A 22 22.00 -7.85 -1.48
CA ASN A 22 20.56 -7.94 -1.67
C ASN A 22 19.79 -7.75 -0.35
N TYR A 23 20.31 -8.27 0.75
CA TYR A 23 19.71 -8.11 2.06
C TYR A 23 19.75 -6.64 2.51
N GLN A 24 20.88 -5.95 2.37
CA GLN A 24 20.97 -4.50 2.68
C GLN A 24 20.04 -3.64 1.82
N ARG A 25 19.86 -3.98 0.54
CA ARG A 25 18.92 -3.25 -0.33
C ARG A 25 17.45 -3.43 0.06
N ALA A 26 17.12 -4.52 0.74
CA ALA A 26 15.79 -4.73 1.26
C ALA A 26 15.52 -3.90 2.53
N ASP A 27 16.57 -3.56 3.30
CA ASP A 27 16.48 -2.75 4.51
C ASP A 27 16.61 -1.23 4.25
N GLU A 28 17.12 -0.81 3.09
CA GLU A 28 17.15 0.61 2.67
C GLU A 28 15.79 1.10 2.14
N PHE A 29 14.70 0.64 2.74
CA PHE A 29 13.42 1.25 2.54
C PHE A 29 13.35 2.50 3.43
N GLU A 30 13.88 3.62 2.94
CA GLU A 30 13.34 4.90 3.39
C GLU A 30 11.86 4.90 3.02
N PRO A 31 10.94 4.91 3.98
CA PRO A 31 9.53 5.02 3.65
C PRO A 31 9.38 6.30 2.86
N ALA A 32 9.00 6.17 1.59
CA ALA A 32 8.72 7.32 0.75
C ALA A 32 7.78 8.21 1.56
N GLU A 33 8.09 9.51 1.67
CA GLU A 33 7.26 10.45 2.41
C GLU A 33 5.79 10.19 2.04
N SER A 34 5.02 9.78 3.04
CA SER A 34 3.63 9.37 2.85
C SER A 34 2.69 10.42 3.43
N VAL A 35 1.49 10.43 2.93
CA VAL A 35 0.42 11.31 3.41
C VAL A 35 -0.81 10.49 3.75
N LEU A 36 -1.47 10.87 4.83
CA LEU A 36 -2.77 10.35 5.21
C LEU A 36 -3.83 11.37 4.83
N LEU A 37 -4.76 10.98 3.96
CA LEU A 37 -5.85 11.83 3.49
C LEU A 37 -7.15 11.41 4.17
N ILE A 38 -7.92 12.38 4.63
CA ILE A 38 -9.28 12.19 5.17
C ILE A 38 -10.26 12.47 4.05
N LEU A 39 -11.21 11.55 3.83
CA LEU A 39 -12.29 11.73 2.87
C LEU A 39 -13.58 12.05 3.61
N GLU A 40 -14.10 13.25 3.41
CA GLU A 40 -15.42 13.65 3.90
C GLU A 40 -16.45 13.49 2.80
N ILE A 41 -17.29 12.46 2.95
CA ILE A 41 -18.32 12.10 1.97
C ILE A 41 -19.66 12.68 2.43
N PRO A 42 -20.31 13.54 1.62
CA PRO A 42 -21.63 14.06 1.95
C PRO A 42 -22.67 12.94 2.08
N LYS A 43 -23.62 13.08 3.01
CA LYS A 43 -24.70 12.12 3.21
C LYS A 43 -25.58 11.91 1.95
N ALA A 44 -25.74 12.94 1.13
CA ALA A 44 -26.45 12.88 -0.13
C ALA A 44 -25.51 12.45 -1.26
N ASN A 45 -24.96 11.26 -1.19
CA ASN A 45 -24.15 10.67 -2.24
C ASN A 45 -25.00 9.67 -3.04
N ASP A 46 -25.33 10.05 -4.30
CA ASP A 46 -26.11 9.21 -5.21
C ASP A 46 -25.24 8.20 -6.00
N LYS A 47 -23.94 8.17 -5.72
CA LYS A 47 -23.02 7.27 -6.42
C LYS A 47 -23.18 5.85 -5.91
N LYS A 48 -23.38 4.92 -6.85
CA LYS A 48 -23.53 3.49 -6.58
C LYS A 48 -22.17 2.78 -6.60
N GLU A 49 -22.21 1.48 -6.35
CA GLU A 49 -21.05 0.58 -6.26
C GLU A 49 -20.14 0.67 -7.50
N LEU A 50 -20.72 0.91 -8.68
CA LEU A 50 -19.98 1.06 -9.93
C LEU A 50 -18.93 2.18 -9.88
N ALA A 51 -19.18 3.26 -9.13
CA ALA A 51 -18.22 4.35 -9.00
C ALA A 51 -16.97 3.87 -8.21
N ALA A 52 -17.17 3.03 -7.19
CA ALA A 52 -16.07 2.43 -6.45
C ALA A 52 -15.28 1.44 -7.32
N GLU A 53 -15.95 0.60 -8.10
CA GLU A 53 -15.27 -0.30 -9.05
C GLU A 53 -14.42 0.47 -10.05
N GLN A 54 -14.94 1.56 -10.62
CA GLN A 54 -14.21 2.42 -11.56
C GLN A 54 -13.02 3.11 -10.88
N LEU A 55 -13.18 3.55 -9.63
CA LEU A 55 -12.07 4.11 -8.86
C LEU A 55 -10.95 3.09 -8.70
N PHE A 56 -11.24 1.89 -8.20
CA PHE A 56 -10.23 0.85 -8.02
C PHE A 56 -9.62 0.39 -9.35
N ALA A 57 -10.41 0.29 -10.41
CA ALA A 57 -9.90 -0.04 -11.75
C ALA A 57 -8.92 1.03 -12.26
N SER A 58 -9.17 2.31 -12.00
CA SER A 58 -8.27 3.38 -12.40
C SER A 58 -6.97 3.39 -11.59
N LEU A 59 -7.04 3.05 -10.30
CA LEU A 59 -5.87 2.94 -9.42
C LEU A 59 -4.97 1.77 -9.79
N HIS A 60 -5.51 0.74 -10.46
CA HIS A 60 -4.69 -0.36 -10.98
C HIS A 60 -3.59 0.11 -11.94
N GLY A 61 -3.76 1.28 -12.54
CA GLY A 61 -2.75 1.90 -13.42
C GLY A 61 -1.42 2.24 -12.76
N ILE A 62 -1.33 2.24 -11.43
CA ILE A 62 -0.07 2.45 -10.70
C ILE A 62 0.83 1.19 -10.68
N LEU A 63 0.28 0.03 -11.04
CA LEU A 63 1.06 -1.21 -11.03
C LEU A 63 2.14 -1.16 -12.09
N ARG A 64 3.38 -1.35 -11.65
CA ARG A 64 4.55 -1.39 -12.51
C ARG A 64 4.77 -2.79 -13.07
N ASP A 65 5.23 -2.87 -14.31
CA ASP A 65 5.65 -4.15 -14.89
C ASP A 65 6.91 -4.68 -14.18
N LYS A 66 7.09 -6.01 -14.21
CA LYS A 66 8.26 -6.70 -13.60
C LYS A 66 9.60 -6.12 -14.04
N LYS A 67 9.68 -5.62 -15.28
CA LYS A 67 10.89 -4.97 -15.80
C LYS A 67 11.14 -3.62 -15.14
N GLU A 68 10.11 -2.81 -14.97
CA GLU A 68 10.17 -1.51 -14.29
C GLU A 68 10.48 -1.66 -12.81
N LEU A 69 9.87 -2.64 -12.14
CA LEU A 69 10.16 -2.97 -10.75
C LEU A 69 11.64 -3.30 -10.53
N ARG A 70 12.26 -4.07 -11.45
CA ARG A 70 13.70 -4.39 -11.37
C ARG A 70 14.58 -3.15 -11.52
N LEU A 71 14.17 -2.19 -12.35
CA LEU A 71 14.90 -0.94 -12.58
C LEU A 71 14.76 0.05 -11.43
N SER A 72 13.61 0.04 -10.75
CA SER A 72 13.28 0.93 -9.62
C SER A 72 13.62 0.35 -8.24
N GLY A 73 14.42 -0.72 -8.17
CA GLY A 73 14.80 -1.34 -6.89
C GLY A 73 13.86 -2.44 -6.41
N GLY A 74 12.89 -2.87 -7.24
CA GLY A 74 12.02 -4.02 -6.94
C GLY A 74 10.78 -3.70 -6.09
N GLN A 75 10.49 -2.41 -5.87
CA GLN A 75 9.40 -2.00 -4.98
C GLN A 75 8.19 -1.52 -5.77
N GLN A 76 7.01 -2.02 -5.38
CA GLN A 76 5.72 -1.57 -5.84
C GLN A 76 5.15 -0.58 -4.83
N GLU A 77 4.85 0.63 -5.28
CA GLU A 77 4.10 1.58 -4.47
C GLU A 77 2.70 1.02 -4.18
N HIS A 78 2.20 1.26 -2.99
CA HIS A 78 0.87 0.82 -2.58
C HIS A 78 0.06 1.99 -2.05
N ILE A 79 -1.26 1.82 -2.05
CA ILE A 79 -2.23 2.76 -1.51
C ILE A 79 -3.11 1.95 -0.56
N SER A 80 -3.39 2.49 0.62
CA SER A 80 -4.32 1.89 1.57
C SER A 80 -5.60 2.69 1.64
N PHE A 81 -6.74 2.01 1.61
CA PHE A 81 -8.05 2.58 1.90
C PHE A 81 -8.52 2.06 3.25
N GLU A 82 -8.79 2.94 4.16
CA GLU A 82 -9.02 2.62 5.55
C GLU A 82 -10.34 3.21 6.04
N ILE A 83 -11.03 2.45 6.87
CA ILE A 83 -12.23 2.91 7.56
C ILE A 83 -11.93 2.81 9.05
N ALA A 84 -11.89 3.94 9.73
CA ALA A 84 -11.62 3.97 11.15
C ALA A 84 -12.74 4.68 11.92
N SER A 85 -13.00 4.20 13.14
CA SER A 85 -13.87 4.88 14.08
C SER A 85 -13.00 5.62 15.09
N VAL A 86 -12.96 6.93 14.97
CA VAL A 86 -12.18 7.81 15.84
C VAL A 86 -13.15 8.64 16.66
N ASN A 87 -13.07 8.55 17.99
CA ASN A 87 -13.98 9.25 18.92
C ASN A 87 -15.49 9.00 18.64
N GLY A 88 -15.85 7.75 18.21
CA GLY A 88 -17.21 7.39 17.89
C GLY A 88 -17.71 7.89 16.52
N GLN A 89 -16.84 8.51 15.72
CA GLN A 89 -17.16 8.94 14.35
C GLN A 89 -16.44 8.05 13.34
N ILE A 90 -17.19 7.54 12.37
CA ILE A 90 -16.63 6.78 11.25
C ILE A 90 -16.02 7.78 10.26
N ARG A 91 -14.76 7.55 9.91
CA ARG A 91 -14.01 8.33 8.92
C ARG A 91 -13.39 7.42 7.90
N PHE A 92 -13.24 7.93 6.69
CA PHE A 92 -12.56 7.26 5.60
C PHE A 92 -11.19 7.90 5.40
N TYR A 93 -10.16 7.07 5.34
CA TYR A 93 -8.79 7.52 5.14
C TYR A 93 -8.21 6.88 3.90
N VAL A 94 -7.26 7.57 3.30
CA VAL A 94 -6.42 7.04 2.23
C VAL A 94 -4.97 7.35 2.57
N TRP A 95 -4.20 6.31 2.80
CA TRP A 95 -2.76 6.41 2.92
C TRP A 95 -2.14 6.25 1.53
N THR A 96 -1.23 7.15 1.17
CA THR A 96 -0.57 7.14 -0.14
C THR A 96 0.82 7.76 -0.06
N PRO A 97 1.79 7.29 -0.86
CA PRO A 97 3.04 8.02 -1.05
C PRO A 97 2.75 9.44 -1.58
N ARG A 98 3.52 10.42 -1.11
CA ARG A 98 3.36 11.82 -1.54
C ARG A 98 3.48 11.99 -3.06
N THR A 99 4.28 11.16 -3.71
CA THR A 99 4.45 11.15 -5.16
C THR A 99 3.17 10.80 -5.93
N LEU A 100 2.29 10.01 -5.32
CA LEU A 100 1.02 9.58 -5.90
C LEU A 100 -0.19 10.39 -5.40
N GLN A 101 -0.01 11.30 -4.45
CA GLN A 101 -1.09 12.06 -3.83
C GLN A 101 -2.02 12.70 -4.86
N SER A 102 -1.48 13.54 -5.74
CA SER A 102 -2.29 14.26 -6.75
C SER A 102 -3.01 13.32 -7.71
N PHE A 103 -2.39 12.18 -8.05
CA PHE A 103 -3.03 11.16 -8.87
C PHE A 103 -4.23 10.54 -8.15
N VAL A 104 -4.05 10.12 -6.89
CA VAL A 104 -5.10 9.51 -6.07
C VAL A 104 -6.26 10.47 -5.85
N GLU A 105 -5.98 11.72 -5.46
CA GLU A 105 -7.00 12.77 -5.32
C GLU A 105 -7.78 12.97 -6.62
N GLY A 106 -7.10 13.06 -7.76
CA GLY A 106 -7.72 13.19 -9.06
C GLY A 106 -8.65 12.02 -9.42
N GLN A 107 -8.25 10.78 -9.11
CA GLN A 107 -9.08 9.60 -9.32
C GLN A 107 -10.32 9.60 -8.42
N ILE A 108 -10.16 10.01 -7.15
CA ILE A 108 -11.28 10.11 -6.22
C ILE A 108 -12.26 11.20 -6.70
N TYR A 109 -11.79 12.39 -7.02
CA TYR A 109 -12.66 13.47 -7.51
C TYR A 109 -13.37 13.13 -8.82
N SER A 110 -12.75 12.33 -9.69
CA SER A 110 -13.39 11.91 -10.95
C SER A 110 -14.65 11.08 -10.73
N GLN A 111 -14.69 10.27 -9.68
CA GLN A 111 -15.82 9.41 -9.32
C GLN A 111 -16.73 10.06 -8.28
N TYR A 112 -16.18 10.81 -7.36
CA TYR A 112 -16.87 11.46 -6.23
C TYR A 112 -16.57 12.96 -6.20
N PRO A 113 -17.13 13.76 -7.12
CA PRO A 113 -16.78 15.18 -7.25
C PRO A 113 -17.19 16.05 -6.05
N THR A 114 -18.09 15.55 -5.21
CA THR A 114 -18.57 16.26 -4.02
C THR A 114 -17.81 15.90 -2.74
N VAL A 115 -16.86 14.97 -2.82
CA VAL A 115 -16.03 14.63 -1.67
C VAL A 115 -15.11 15.79 -1.30
N GLN A 116 -14.87 15.99 -0.01
CA GLN A 116 -13.81 16.90 0.45
C GLN A 116 -12.64 16.06 0.91
N ILE A 117 -11.45 16.40 0.44
CA ILE A 117 -10.21 15.69 0.76
C ILE A 117 -9.32 16.65 1.56
N HIS A 118 -8.90 16.22 2.74
CA HIS A 118 -8.00 16.97 3.62
C HIS A 118 -6.83 16.07 4.00
N GLN A 119 -5.65 16.64 4.14
CA GLN A 119 -4.55 15.92 4.75
C GLN A 119 -4.80 15.82 6.25
N ALA A 120 -4.59 14.64 6.83
CA ALA A 120 -4.69 14.47 8.27
C ALA A 120 -3.50 15.16 8.95
N ASP A 121 -3.78 15.90 10.02
CA ASP A 121 -2.74 16.56 10.81
C ASP A 121 -1.99 15.55 11.69
N GLU A 122 -2.68 14.49 12.13
CA GLU A 122 -2.14 13.42 12.98
C GLU A 122 -2.58 12.07 12.45
N ASP A 123 -1.70 11.06 12.59
CA ASP A 123 -2.04 9.67 12.28
C ASP A 123 -2.89 9.10 13.44
N TYR A 124 -4.08 8.64 13.11
CA TYR A 124 -5.00 8.07 14.11
C TYR A 124 -4.44 6.78 14.74
N THR A 125 -3.44 6.15 14.13
CA THR A 125 -2.78 4.94 14.64
C THR A 125 -1.74 5.23 15.71
N GLU A 126 -1.21 6.46 15.78
CA GLU A 126 -0.16 6.85 16.72
C GLU A 126 -0.66 7.15 18.14
N HIS A 127 -1.99 7.11 18.39
CA HIS A 127 -2.53 7.30 19.73
C HIS A 127 -2.10 6.14 20.64
N GLU A 128 -1.19 6.43 21.58
CA GLU A 128 -0.80 5.50 22.64
C GLU A 128 -2.01 5.13 23.52
N ARG A 129 -2.55 3.93 23.26
CA ARG A 129 -3.58 3.32 24.10
C ARG A 129 -2.90 2.40 25.12
N SER A 130 -2.34 2.97 26.15
CA SER A 130 -1.45 2.27 27.09
C SER A 130 -2.10 1.15 27.91
N HIS A 131 -3.42 0.93 27.84
CA HIS A 131 -4.11 -0.08 28.67
C HIS A 131 -5.31 -0.76 27.97
N GLU A 132 -5.45 -0.67 26.66
CA GLU A 132 -6.56 -1.30 25.96
C GLU A 132 -6.20 -2.67 25.39
N ILE A 133 -7.12 -3.61 25.49
CA ILE A 133 -6.98 -4.93 24.86
C ILE A 133 -7.25 -4.74 23.36
N ALA A 134 -6.28 -5.03 22.52
CA ALA A 134 -6.43 -5.01 21.08
C ALA A 134 -6.85 -6.38 20.54
N TYR A 135 -7.82 -6.40 19.63
CA TYR A 135 -8.20 -7.57 18.87
C TYR A 135 -7.93 -7.29 17.39
N SER A 136 -7.41 -8.27 16.69
CA SER A 136 -7.18 -8.18 15.25
C SER A 136 -7.80 -9.40 14.55
N ALA A 137 -8.27 -9.20 13.32
CA ALA A 137 -8.75 -10.26 12.45
C ALA A 137 -8.43 -9.93 11.00
N GLU A 138 -8.16 -10.96 10.22
CA GLU A 138 -7.90 -10.85 8.80
C GLU A 138 -9.03 -11.55 8.03
N LEU A 139 -9.52 -10.90 6.97
CA LEU A 139 -10.50 -11.49 6.06
C LEU A 139 -9.74 -12.18 4.93
N THR A 140 -9.95 -13.49 4.82
CA THR A 140 -9.36 -14.29 3.75
C THR A 140 -10.43 -14.86 2.84
N MET A 141 -10.08 -15.09 1.58
CA MET A 141 -10.97 -15.74 0.62
C MET A 141 -11.12 -17.21 0.99
N THR A 142 -12.36 -17.73 0.99
CA THR A 142 -12.65 -19.16 1.16
C THR A 142 -12.41 -19.97 -0.11
N ALA A 143 -12.35 -19.31 -1.25
CA ALA A 143 -12.06 -19.88 -2.57
C ALA A 143 -10.77 -19.30 -3.12
N SER A 144 -10.34 -19.80 -4.26
CA SER A 144 -9.10 -19.36 -4.91
C SER A 144 -9.17 -17.87 -5.30
N GLU A 145 -8.10 -17.13 -5.06
CA GLU A 145 -8.01 -15.66 -5.26
C GLU A 145 -8.29 -15.21 -6.71
N PHE A 146 -8.15 -16.12 -7.69
CA PHE A 146 -8.45 -15.81 -9.08
C PHE A 146 -9.95 -15.92 -9.43
N LEU A 147 -10.78 -16.38 -8.49
CA LEU A 147 -12.23 -16.38 -8.68
C LEU A 147 -12.79 -15.00 -8.33
N PRO A 148 -13.64 -14.41 -9.20
CA PRO A 148 -14.23 -13.11 -8.92
C PRO A 148 -15.13 -13.19 -7.68
N ILE A 149 -15.06 -12.17 -6.84
CA ILE A 149 -16.02 -11.97 -5.76
C ILE A 149 -17.39 -11.77 -6.43
N ARG A 150 -18.40 -12.51 -5.96
CA ARG A 150 -19.75 -12.37 -6.45
C ARG A 150 -20.28 -10.98 -6.06
N THR A 151 -20.37 -10.11 -7.03
CA THR A 151 -21.15 -8.87 -6.96
C THR A 151 -22.58 -9.16 -7.38
N HIS A 152 -23.54 -8.50 -6.78
CA HIS A 152 -25.00 -8.75 -6.95
C HIS A 152 -25.48 -8.72 -8.38
#